data_64479031bfa435bbee369d90c76124d2
#
_entry.id   64479031bfa435bbee369d90c76124d2
#
_cell.length_a   1.000
_cell.length_b   1.000
_cell.length_c   1.000
_cell.angle_alpha   90.00
_cell.angle_beta   90.00
_cell.angle_gamma   90.00
#
_symmetry.space_group_name_H-M   'P 1'
#
loop_
_entity.id
_entity.type
_entity.pdbx_description
1 polymer ?
#
loop_
_entity_poly.entity_id
_entity_poly.type
_entity_poly.pdbx_seq_one_letter_code
_entity_poly.pdbx_strand_id
1 'polypeptide(L)'
;MLVYYVMKLVSKIFCLLPWSVGRAFGDVLGRIALIFVPEWRMQMAAANVQECLQVSQEEARKIAVQSVVKFGRMVIEVLRFPLLTSETIQNVVKTDGLEYLEEAYAKGKGALMCTGHFGNWELLGADVALHGFPMLSIARKQNNSAMDRFINEYRELVGQKVAYNTGREGVLAMGRYLKEKHLLGILFDQDTNDTGVKINLFGKEVITPSGPAVFSRTFGCPILPIFMHYDPDGSCRAKIYPPIYAEKTKDKDRDLYQVTEKLMAILEQEIRSNPPMWFWVHDRWKDGEARFASKK
;
A
#
# COMPACT_ATOMS: atom_id res chain seq x y z
N MET A 1 18.22 19.33 -4.69
CA MET A 1 17.31 20.44 -5.11
C MET A 1 16.88 20.33 -6.58
N LEU A 2 17.77 20.11 -7.56
CA LEU A 2 17.42 19.97 -8.97
C LEU A 2 16.36 18.90 -9.24
N VAL A 3 16.53 17.68 -8.69
CA VAL A 3 15.57 16.56 -8.82
C VAL A 3 14.15 16.97 -8.37
N TYR A 4 14.01 17.67 -7.26
CA TYR A 4 12.72 18.16 -6.76
C TYR A 4 12.04 19.10 -7.78
N TYR A 5 12.75 20.09 -8.32
CA TYR A 5 12.18 21.03 -9.29
C TYR A 5 11.85 20.37 -10.63
N VAL A 6 12.68 19.42 -11.08
CA VAL A 6 12.39 18.60 -12.26
C VAL A 6 11.09 17.82 -12.06
N MET A 7 10.92 17.17 -10.93
CA MET A 7 9.69 16.43 -10.61
C MET A 7 8.46 17.34 -10.56
N LYS A 8 8.58 18.56 -9.98
CA LYS A 8 7.51 19.56 -9.98
C LYS A 8 7.13 20.00 -11.38
N LEU A 9 8.11 20.21 -12.27
CA LEU A 9 7.86 20.57 -13.67
C LEU A 9 7.18 19.42 -14.41
N VAL A 10 7.67 18.21 -14.26
CA VAL A 10 7.06 16.99 -14.84
C VAL A 10 5.62 16.83 -14.36
N SER A 11 5.37 17.01 -13.05
CA SER A 11 4.02 17.00 -12.49
C SER A 11 3.11 18.02 -13.16
N LYS A 12 3.55 19.27 -13.31
CA LYS A 12 2.76 20.30 -14.01
C LYS A 12 2.39 19.88 -15.43
N ILE A 13 3.32 19.27 -16.18
CA ILE A 13 3.06 18.77 -17.55
C ILE A 13 2.00 17.68 -17.50
N PHE A 14 2.11 16.68 -16.59
CA PHE A 14 1.12 15.62 -16.49
C PHE A 14 -0.24 16.10 -15.99
N CYS A 15 -0.31 17.18 -15.22
CA CYS A 15 -1.58 17.80 -14.82
C CYS A 15 -2.35 18.41 -16.00
N LEU A 16 -1.70 18.75 -17.11
CA LEU A 16 -2.35 19.27 -18.33
C LEU A 16 -2.96 18.17 -19.21
N LEU A 17 -2.60 16.91 -18.98
CA LEU A 17 -3.05 15.79 -19.81
C LEU A 17 -4.38 15.20 -19.29
N PRO A 18 -5.23 14.62 -20.14
CA PRO A 18 -6.34 13.78 -19.69
C PRO A 18 -5.87 12.60 -18.83
N TRP A 19 -6.71 12.07 -17.93
CA TRP A 19 -6.36 10.95 -17.07
C TRP A 19 -5.95 9.69 -17.86
N SER A 20 -6.68 9.37 -18.92
CA SER A 20 -6.38 8.22 -19.79
C SER A 20 -4.99 8.32 -20.44
N VAL A 21 -4.62 9.51 -20.91
CA VAL A 21 -3.31 9.77 -21.52
C VAL A 21 -2.21 9.65 -20.45
N GLY A 22 -2.40 10.25 -19.27
CA GLY A 22 -1.45 10.10 -18.15
C GLY A 22 -1.23 8.63 -17.77
N ARG A 23 -2.30 7.85 -17.66
CA ARG A 23 -2.22 6.41 -17.35
C ARG A 23 -1.47 5.62 -18.43
N ALA A 24 -1.71 5.90 -19.70
CA ALA A 24 -0.98 5.28 -20.81
C ALA A 24 0.53 5.57 -20.73
N PHE A 25 0.90 6.83 -20.43
CA PHE A 25 2.30 7.17 -20.16
C PHE A 25 2.87 6.43 -18.96
N GLY A 26 2.09 6.23 -17.90
CA GLY A 26 2.48 5.43 -16.74
C GLY A 26 2.76 3.97 -17.09
N ASP A 27 1.93 3.36 -17.94
CA ASP A 27 2.15 2.02 -18.45
C ASP A 27 3.43 1.91 -19.30
N VAL A 28 3.72 2.92 -20.12
CA VAL A 28 4.99 3.02 -20.87
C VAL A 28 6.17 3.18 -19.91
N LEU A 29 6.07 4.07 -18.93
CA LEU A 29 7.11 4.26 -17.91
C LEU A 29 7.39 2.96 -17.15
N GLY A 30 6.36 2.22 -16.76
CA GLY A 30 6.50 0.92 -16.11
C GLY A 30 7.22 -0.11 -17.00
N ARG A 31 6.94 -0.13 -18.32
CA ARG A 31 7.67 -0.99 -19.26
C ARG A 31 9.14 -0.58 -19.39
N ILE A 32 9.43 0.72 -19.42
CA ILE A 32 10.82 1.22 -19.40
C ILE A 32 11.52 0.85 -18.09
N ALA A 33 10.82 0.95 -16.97
CA ALA A 33 11.37 0.60 -15.67
C ALA A 33 11.82 -0.87 -15.58
N LEU A 34 11.23 -1.78 -16.34
CA LEU A 34 11.67 -3.19 -16.41
C LEU A 34 13.15 -3.34 -16.79
N ILE A 35 13.68 -2.42 -17.59
CA ILE A 35 15.11 -2.43 -18.01
C ILE A 35 16.04 -2.25 -16.79
N PHE A 36 15.55 -1.56 -15.76
CA PHE A 36 16.31 -1.25 -14.55
C PHE A 36 16.04 -2.23 -13.39
N VAL A 37 15.04 -3.10 -13.54
CA VAL A 37 14.79 -4.15 -12.54
C VAL A 37 15.81 -5.26 -12.74
N PRO A 38 16.60 -5.63 -11.71
CA PRO A 38 17.56 -6.74 -11.83
C PRO A 38 16.86 -8.03 -12.27
N GLU A 39 17.49 -8.76 -13.20
CA GLU A 39 16.89 -9.98 -13.77
C GLU A 39 16.51 -11.01 -12.69
N TRP A 40 17.33 -11.18 -11.65
CA TRP A 40 17.03 -12.09 -10.54
C TRP A 40 15.73 -11.71 -9.81
N ARG A 41 15.40 -10.41 -9.71
CA ARG A 41 14.14 -9.96 -9.10
C ARG A 41 12.93 -10.31 -9.96
N MET A 42 13.06 -10.23 -11.28
CA MET A 42 11.99 -10.64 -12.20
C MET A 42 11.80 -12.16 -12.18
N GLN A 43 12.90 -12.92 -12.12
CA GLN A 43 12.85 -14.39 -11.98
C GLN A 43 12.20 -14.79 -10.66
N MET A 44 12.61 -14.18 -9.54
CA MET A 44 12.00 -14.38 -8.23
C MET A 44 10.49 -14.03 -8.25
N ALA A 45 10.12 -12.88 -8.80
CA ALA A 45 8.72 -12.47 -8.88
C ALA A 45 7.89 -13.48 -9.67
N ALA A 46 8.36 -13.92 -10.84
CA ALA A 46 7.69 -14.93 -11.65
C ALA A 46 7.59 -16.28 -10.94
N ALA A 47 8.67 -16.74 -10.28
CA ALA A 47 8.65 -17.99 -9.52
C ALA A 47 7.65 -17.93 -8.34
N ASN A 48 7.65 -16.81 -7.60
CA ASN A 48 6.69 -16.61 -6.51
C ASN A 48 5.24 -16.59 -7.01
N VAL A 49 4.96 -15.91 -8.12
CA VAL A 49 3.63 -15.94 -8.76
C VAL A 49 3.24 -17.35 -9.13
N GLN A 50 4.14 -18.09 -9.80
CA GLN A 50 3.88 -19.48 -10.25
C GLN A 50 3.56 -20.39 -9.06
N GLU A 51 4.36 -20.32 -8.00
CA GLU A 51 4.20 -21.16 -6.81
C GLU A 51 2.93 -20.79 -6.04
N CYS A 52 2.64 -19.49 -5.84
CA CYS A 52 1.51 -19.00 -5.05
C CYS A 52 0.16 -19.17 -5.75
N LEU A 53 0.13 -18.99 -7.06
CA LEU A 53 -1.11 -19.01 -7.84
C LEU A 53 -1.31 -20.31 -8.64
N GLN A 54 -0.29 -21.17 -8.70
CA GLN A 54 -0.31 -22.44 -9.44
C GLN A 54 -0.65 -22.26 -10.94
N VAL A 55 -0.08 -21.21 -11.54
CA VAL A 55 -0.23 -20.88 -12.96
C VAL A 55 0.99 -21.33 -13.78
N SER A 56 0.89 -21.29 -15.11
CA SER A 56 2.03 -21.59 -15.99
C SER A 56 3.16 -20.57 -15.83
N GLN A 57 4.38 -20.96 -16.18
CA GLN A 57 5.55 -20.05 -16.16
C GLN A 57 5.34 -18.82 -17.03
N GLU A 58 4.69 -18.99 -18.19
CA GLU A 58 4.37 -17.88 -19.10
C GLU A 58 3.42 -16.88 -18.46
N GLU A 59 2.33 -17.37 -17.83
CA GLU A 59 1.36 -16.54 -17.15
C GLU A 59 1.98 -15.84 -15.92
N ALA A 60 2.77 -16.57 -15.14
CA ALA A 60 3.50 -16.00 -14.01
C ALA A 60 4.41 -14.84 -14.42
N ARG A 61 5.14 -14.98 -15.54
CA ARG A 61 5.97 -13.91 -16.08
C ARG A 61 5.14 -12.70 -16.53
N LYS A 62 3.99 -12.92 -17.18
CA LYS A 62 3.06 -11.84 -17.55
C LYS A 62 2.58 -11.07 -16.33
N ILE A 63 2.17 -11.77 -15.28
CA ILE A 63 1.73 -11.14 -14.02
C ILE A 63 2.86 -10.33 -13.38
N ALA A 64 4.07 -10.88 -13.27
CA ALA A 64 5.23 -10.19 -12.71
C ALA A 64 5.56 -8.91 -13.50
N VAL A 65 5.57 -8.96 -14.83
CA VAL A 65 5.75 -7.79 -15.70
C VAL A 65 4.66 -6.75 -15.49
N GLN A 66 3.40 -7.18 -15.45
CA GLN A 66 2.27 -6.28 -15.25
C GLN A 66 2.31 -5.59 -13.89
N SER A 67 2.82 -6.23 -12.83
CA SER A 67 2.96 -5.60 -11.52
C SER A 67 3.92 -4.40 -11.55
N VAL A 68 5.02 -4.50 -12.30
CA VAL A 68 5.94 -3.35 -12.51
C VAL A 68 5.28 -2.26 -13.35
N VAL A 69 4.51 -2.63 -14.37
CA VAL A 69 3.76 -1.67 -15.21
C VAL A 69 2.74 -0.90 -14.37
N LYS A 70 2.01 -1.57 -13.48
CA LYS A 70 1.05 -0.92 -12.57
C LYS A 70 1.75 0.07 -11.61
N PHE A 71 2.95 -0.27 -11.14
CA PHE A 71 3.74 0.66 -10.34
C PHE A 71 4.10 1.94 -11.13
N GLY A 72 4.48 1.82 -12.41
CA GLY A 72 4.72 2.98 -13.28
C GLY A 72 3.48 3.87 -13.44
N ARG A 73 2.29 3.26 -13.56
CA ARG A 73 1.01 3.98 -13.58
C ARG A 73 0.78 4.74 -12.28
N MET A 74 0.98 4.11 -11.13
CA MET A 74 0.88 4.74 -9.81
C MET A 74 1.77 6.00 -9.72
N VAL A 75 3.02 5.93 -10.18
CA VAL A 75 3.93 7.09 -10.17
C VAL A 75 3.33 8.28 -10.93
N ILE A 76 2.79 8.06 -12.12
CA ILE A 76 2.18 9.14 -12.89
C ILE A 76 0.91 9.68 -12.22
N GLU A 77 0.10 8.83 -11.62
CA GLU A 77 -1.10 9.26 -10.89
C GLU A 77 -0.75 10.11 -9.66
N VAL A 78 0.32 9.78 -8.93
CA VAL A 78 0.84 10.61 -7.83
C VAL A 78 1.29 11.99 -8.33
N LEU A 79 1.97 12.08 -9.50
CA LEU A 79 2.34 13.37 -10.09
C LEU A 79 1.13 14.26 -10.39
N ARG A 80 -0.08 13.72 -10.43
CA ARG A 80 -1.33 14.43 -10.71
C ARG A 80 -2.15 14.77 -9.47
N PHE A 81 -1.65 14.52 -8.27
CA PHE A 81 -2.32 14.88 -7.01
C PHE A 81 -2.72 16.36 -6.90
N PRO A 82 -1.99 17.33 -7.51
CA PRO A 82 -2.47 18.72 -7.55
C PRO A 82 -3.85 18.94 -8.20
N LEU A 83 -4.38 17.95 -8.95
CA LEU A 83 -5.73 17.99 -9.53
C LEU A 83 -6.81 17.42 -8.61
N LEU A 84 -6.43 16.81 -7.50
CA LEU A 84 -7.37 16.15 -6.62
C LEU A 84 -7.84 17.10 -5.52
N THR A 85 -9.15 17.20 -5.39
CA THR A 85 -9.85 17.90 -4.31
C THR A 85 -10.99 17.03 -3.79
N SER A 86 -11.63 17.42 -2.71
CA SER A 86 -12.83 16.74 -2.18
C SER A 86 -13.96 16.63 -3.22
N GLU A 87 -14.05 17.58 -4.14
CA GLU A 87 -15.08 17.58 -5.19
C GLU A 87 -14.69 16.72 -6.39
N THR A 88 -13.38 16.57 -6.67
CA THR A 88 -12.91 15.88 -7.89
C THR A 88 -12.52 14.43 -7.67
N ILE A 89 -12.22 14.01 -6.45
CA ILE A 89 -11.74 12.66 -6.15
C ILE A 89 -12.73 11.58 -6.59
N GLN A 90 -14.02 11.79 -6.40
CA GLN A 90 -15.09 10.86 -6.80
C GLN A 90 -15.17 10.63 -8.32
N ASN A 91 -14.61 11.53 -9.12
CA ASN A 91 -14.50 11.35 -10.57
C ASN A 91 -13.30 10.46 -10.98
N VAL A 92 -12.39 10.20 -10.04
CA VAL A 92 -11.16 9.43 -10.25
C VAL A 92 -11.21 8.08 -9.57
N VAL A 93 -11.79 8.02 -8.38
CA VAL A 93 -11.91 6.83 -7.54
C VAL A 93 -13.38 6.58 -7.21
N LYS A 94 -13.83 5.34 -7.42
CA LYS A 94 -15.09 4.83 -6.87
C LYS A 94 -14.78 4.13 -5.56
N THR A 95 -15.51 4.46 -4.49
CA THR A 95 -15.22 3.90 -3.16
C THR A 95 -16.38 3.01 -2.72
N ASP A 96 -16.11 1.71 -2.63
CA ASP A 96 -17.04 0.69 -2.13
C ASP A 96 -16.76 0.44 -0.65
N GLY A 97 -17.81 0.38 0.18
CA GLY A 97 -17.70 0.13 1.63
C GLY A 97 -17.33 1.39 2.43
N LEU A 98 -17.56 2.59 1.90
CA LEU A 98 -17.32 3.85 2.61
C LEU A 98 -18.07 3.90 3.96
N GLU A 99 -19.25 3.29 4.01
CA GLU A 99 -20.07 3.15 5.23
C GLU A 99 -19.31 2.46 6.36
N TYR A 100 -18.45 1.49 6.09
CA TYR A 100 -17.64 0.84 7.14
C TYR A 100 -16.63 1.81 7.76
N LEU A 101 -16.06 2.72 6.96
CA LEU A 101 -15.15 3.74 7.44
C LEU A 101 -15.89 4.79 8.27
N GLU A 102 -17.06 5.26 7.79
CA GLU A 102 -17.92 6.22 8.48
C GLU A 102 -18.37 5.68 9.84
N GLU A 103 -18.89 4.46 9.90
CA GLU A 103 -19.28 3.79 11.13
C GLU A 103 -18.11 3.59 12.11
N ALA A 104 -16.96 3.18 11.59
CA ALA A 104 -15.77 2.98 12.39
C ALA A 104 -15.26 4.30 13.00
N TYR A 105 -15.27 5.36 12.20
CA TYR A 105 -14.84 6.69 12.62
C TYR A 105 -15.80 7.31 13.63
N ALA A 106 -17.11 7.14 13.44
CA ALA A 106 -18.17 7.63 14.34
C ALA A 106 -18.05 7.06 15.76
N LYS A 107 -17.41 5.89 15.96
CA LYS A 107 -17.13 5.32 17.30
C LYS A 107 -16.13 6.14 18.12
N GLY A 108 -15.46 7.11 17.50
CA GLY A 108 -14.59 8.08 18.19
C GLY A 108 -13.34 7.48 18.85
N LYS A 109 -12.83 6.37 18.32
CA LYS A 109 -11.59 5.72 18.80
C LYS A 109 -10.42 5.85 17.81
N GLY A 110 -10.59 6.63 16.72
CA GLY A 110 -9.73 6.55 15.57
C GLY A 110 -9.88 5.20 14.84
N ALA A 111 -9.13 4.98 13.77
CA ALA A 111 -9.11 3.70 13.07
C ALA A 111 -7.76 3.45 12.38
N LEU A 112 -7.49 2.18 12.10
CA LEU A 112 -6.32 1.76 11.33
C LEU A 112 -6.79 1.39 9.94
N MET A 113 -6.25 2.07 8.94
CA MET A 113 -6.45 1.74 7.54
C MET A 113 -5.29 0.87 7.09
N CYS A 114 -5.55 -0.41 6.90
CA CYS A 114 -4.52 -1.40 6.59
C CYS A 114 -4.61 -1.82 5.12
N THR A 115 -3.53 -1.61 4.38
CA THR A 115 -3.40 -2.01 2.98
C THR A 115 -2.06 -2.71 2.73
N GLY A 116 -1.92 -3.38 1.57
CA GLY A 116 -0.65 -3.85 1.06
C GLY A 116 -0.07 -2.92 0.00
N HIS A 117 1.11 -3.24 -0.52
CA HIS A 117 1.64 -2.64 -1.74
C HIS A 117 0.85 -3.17 -2.95
N PHE A 118 -0.45 -2.84 -2.98
CA PHE A 118 -1.45 -3.34 -3.90
C PHE A 118 -2.13 -2.17 -4.63
N GLY A 119 -2.11 -2.18 -5.94
CA GLY A 119 -2.65 -1.11 -6.78
C GLY A 119 -1.96 0.23 -6.53
N ASN A 120 -2.74 1.29 -6.45
CA ASN A 120 -2.24 2.62 -6.11
C ASN A 120 -2.55 2.97 -4.65
N TRP A 121 -1.72 2.51 -3.71
CA TRP A 121 -1.87 2.80 -2.27
C TRP A 121 -1.69 4.28 -1.91
N GLU A 122 -1.01 5.07 -2.74
CA GLU A 122 -0.89 6.51 -2.54
C GLU A 122 -2.22 7.21 -2.85
N LEU A 123 -2.85 6.86 -3.98
CA LEU A 123 -4.18 7.38 -4.35
C LEU A 123 -5.25 6.90 -3.37
N LEU A 124 -5.10 5.70 -2.82
CA LEU A 124 -5.97 5.19 -1.76
C LEU A 124 -5.95 6.08 -0.52
N GLY A 125 -4.75 6.48 -0.07
CA GLY A 125 -4.62 7.42 1.04
C GLY A 125 -5.18 8.81 0.72
N ALA A 126 -5.02 9.27 -0.53
CA ALA A 126 -5.61 10.52 -1.00
C ALA A 126 -7.14 10.47 -1.00
N ASP A 127 -7.73 9.36 -1.46
CA ASP A 127 -9.18 9.14 -1.49
C ASP A 127 -9.79 9.27 -0.10
N VAL A 128 -9.22 8.56 0.88
CA VAL A 128 -9.69 8.60 2.27
C VAL A 128 -9.57 10.00 2.88
N ALA A 129 -8.42 10.66 2.69
CA ALA A 129 -8.20 12.00 3.24
C ALA A 129 -9.15 13.04 2.64
N LEU A 130 -9.40 12.96 1.32
CA LEU A 130 -10.29 13.89 0.60
C LEU A 130 -11.78 13.62 0.86
N HIS A 131 -12.14 12.45 1.38
CA HIS A 131 -13.47 12.21 1.96
C HIS A 131 -13.64 12.83 3.36
N GLY A 132 -12.64 13.59 3.84
CA GLY A 132 -12.74 14.36 5.09
C GLY A 132 -12.28 13.62 6.34
N PHE A 133 -11.61 12.46 6.19
CA PHE A 133 -11.06 11.71 7.31
C PHE A 133 -9.62 12.10 7.60
N PRO A 134 -9.30 12.74 8.74
CA PRO A 134 -7.94 13.12 9.09
C PRO A 134 -7.03 11.88 9.15
N MET A 135 -6.02 11.82 8.28
CA MET A 135 -5.19 10.63 8.08
C MET A 135 -3.71 10.94 8.32
N LEU A 136 -3.03 10.04 9.04
CA LEU A 136 -1.57 9.98 9.20
C LEU A 136 -1.05 8.74 8.49
N SER A 137 -0.32 8.92 7.41
CA SER A 137 0.34 7.83 6.68
C SER A 137 1.67 7.51 7.34
N ILE A 138 1.87 6.23 7.64
CA ILE A 138 3.12 5.72 8.20
C ILE A 138 4.05 5.37 7.05
N ALA A 139 5.19 6.02 6.98
CA ALA A 139 6.13 5.87 5.88
C ALA A 139 7.57 5.61 6.36
N ARG A 140 8.37 5.04 5.48
CA ARG A 140 9.84 5.01 5.63
C ARG A 140 10.43 6.26 4.97
N LYS A 141 11.35 6.92 5.66
CA LYS A 141 12.09 8.05 5.08
C LYS A 141 12.85 7.60 3.83
N GLN A 142 12.71 8.35 2.75
CA GLN A 142 13.41 8.05 1.50
C GLN A 142 14.90 8.42 1.61
N ASN A 143 15.75 7.63 0.96
CA ASN A 143 17.20 7.89 0.95
C ASN A 143 17.55 9.21 0.25
N ASN A 144 16.81 9.58 -0.79
CA ASN A 144 16.97 10.85 -1.49
C ASN A 144 16.06 11.91 -0.86
N SER A 145 16.65 12.91 -0.23
CA SER A 145 15.91 13.97 0.48
C SER A 145 15.01 14.82 -0.43
N ALA A 146 15.36 14.99 -1.71
CA ALA A 146 14.52 15.72 -2.66
C ALA A 146 13.27 14.91 -3.04
N MET A 147 13.42 13.58 -3.17
CA MET A 147 12.32 12.66 -3.41
C MET A 147 11.41 12.57 -2.18
N ASP A 148 12.00 12.44 -0.98
CA ASP A 148 11.28 12.41 0.30
C ASP A 148 10.41 13.65 0.46
N ARG A 149 11.00 14.84 0.26
CA ARG A 149 10.28 16.11 0.29
C ARG A 149 9.14 16.15 -0.73
N PHE A 150 9.40 15.72 -1.97
CA PHE A 150 8.40 15.75 -3.02
C PHE A 150 7.19 14.85 -2.70
N ILE A 151 7.42 13.60 -2.31
CA ILE A 151 6.35 12.65 -1.99
C ILE A 151 5.53 13.15 -0.80
N ASN A 152 6.18 13.65 0.27
CA ASN A 152 5.47 14.14 1.44
C ASN A 152 4.64 15.38 1.14
N GLU A 153 5.17 16.34 0.36
CA GLU A 153 4.42 17.51 -0.08
C GLU A 153 3.17 17.10 -0.90
N TYR A 154 3.28 16.07 -1.75
CA TYR A 154 2.15 15.59 -2.55
C TYR A 154 1.10 14.86 -1.70
N ARG A 155 1.50 14.15 -0.65
CA ARG A 155 0.58 13.60 0.34
C ARG A 155 -0.11 14.71 1.14
N GLU A 156 0.62 15.76 1.53
CA GLU A 156 0.06 16.91 2.25
C GLU A 156 -0.96 17.69 1.40
N LEU A 157 -0.73 17.83 0.09
CA LEU A 157 -1.67 18.48 -0.85
C LEU A 157 -3.06 17.84 -0.83
N VAL A 158 -3.13 16.53 -0.60
CA VAL A 158 -4.39 15.78 -0.54
C VAL A 158 -4.86 15.50 0.89
N GLY A 159 -4.35 16.25 1.88
CA GLY A 159 -4.81 16.19 3.26
C GLY A 159 -4.20 15.10 4.13
N GLN A 160 -3.21 14.35 3.64
CA GLN A 160 -2.49 13.36 4.44
C GLN A 160 -1.37 14.01 5.26
N LYS A 161 -1.26 13.66 6.54
CA LYS A 161 -0.04 13.88 7.32
C LYS A 161 0.88 12.68 7.17
N VAL A 162 2.18 12.86 7.43
CA VAL A 162 3.17 11.79 7.34
C VAL A 162 3.94 11.67 8.64
N ALA A 163 4.10 10.44 9.12
CA ALA A 163 5.02 10.10 10.19
C ALA A 163 5.97 8.99 9.74
N TYR A 164 7.23 9.08 10.17
CA TYR A 164 8.19 8.02 9.89
C TYR A 164 8.08 6.91 10.94
N ASN A 165 8.19 5.66 10.50
CA ASN A 165 8.11 4.47 11.35
C ASN A 165 9.39 4.21 12.18
N THR A 166 10.15 5.25 12.50
CA THR A 166 11.45 5.14 13.15
C THR A 166 11.37 5.42 14.64
N GLY A 167 11.88 4.46 15.44
CA GLY A 167 12.11 4.63 16.86
C GLY A 167 10.86 4.79 17.73
N ARG A 168 11.13 5.03 19.03
CA ARG A 168 10.07 5.20 20.04
C ARG A 168 9.17 6.41 19.78
N GLU A 169 9.75 7.47 19.24
CA GLU A 169 9.00 8.72 18.96
C GLU A 169 7.93 8.52 17.88
N GLY A 170 8.24 7.78 16.82
CA GLY A 170 7.27 7.43 15.77
C GLY A 170 6.07 6.67 16.35
N VAL A 171 6.33 5.64 17.16
CA VAL A 171 5.24 4.86 17.81
C VAL A 171 4.40 5.73 18.74
N LEU A 172 5.03 6.64 19.51
CA LEU A 172 4.31 7.57 20.39
C LEU A 172 3.46 8.58 19.59
N ALA A 173 3.96 9.06 18.44
CA ALA A 173 3.21 9.94 17.56
C ALA A 173 1.97 9.25 17.00
N MET A 174 2.10 8.01 16.53
CA MET A 174 0.97 7.18 16.08
C MET A 174 -0.08 7.00 17.18
N GLY A 175 0.36 6.66 18.41
CA GLY A 175 -0.53 6.49 19.55
C GLY A 175 -1.26 7.78 19.95
N ARG A 176 -0.60 8.94 19.86
CA ARG A 176 -1.24 10.26 20.09
C ARG A 176 -2.31 10.53 19.03
N TYR A 177 -1.97 10.29 17.76
CA TYR A 177 -2.87 10.54 16.64
C TYR A 177 -4.16 9.70 16.71
N LEU A 178 -4.04 8.42 17.14
CA LEU A 178 -5.21 7.58 17.42
C LEU A 178 -6.05 8.10 18.60
N LYS A 179 -5.41 8.59 19.68
CA LYS A 179 -6.12 9.21 20.81
C LYS A 179 -6.88 10.48 20.42
N GLU A 180 -6.37 11.20 19.41
CA GLU A 180 -7.03 12.35 18.79
C GLU A 180 -8.16 11.93 17.83
N LYS A 181 -8.49 10.62 17.79
CA LYS A 181 -9.57 10.03 16.97
C LYS A 181 -9.34 10.11 15.46
N HIS A 182 -8.09 10.14 15.04
CA HIS A 182 -7.71 10.19 13.63
C HIS A 182 -7.41 8.81 13.05
N LEU A 183 -7.19 8.74 11.74
CA LEU A 183 -6.87 7.50 11.04
C LEU A 183 -5.36 7.31 10.88
N LEU A 184 -4.88 6.08 11.04
CA LEU A 184 -3.51 5.68 10.67
C LEU A 184 -3.53 4.81 9.41
N GLY A 185 -2.84 5.24 8.37
CA GLY A 185 -2.60 4.43 7.17
C GLY A 185 -1.34 3.59 7.32
N ILE A 186 -1.47 2.27 7.23
CA ILE A 186 -0.39 1.31 7.45
C ILE A 186 -0.34 0.32 6.30
N LEU A 187 0.85 0.19 5.67
CA LEU A 187 1.16 -0.92 4.78
C LEU A 187 1.72 -2.07 5.63
N PHE A 188 1.08 -3.25 5.59
CA PHE A 188 1.38 -4.34 6.51
C PHE A 188 1.96 -5.60 5.84
N ASP A 189 2.14 -5.58 4.52
CA ASP A 189 2.44 -6.74 3.69
C ASP A 189 3.93 -7.02 3.46
N GLN A 190 4.83 -6.15 3.93
CA GLN A 190 6.27 -6.37 3.83
C GLN A 190 6.86 -6.93 5.12
N ASP A 191 8.02 -7.54 5.01
CA ASP A 191 8.71 -8.15 6.14
C ASP A 191 9.34 -7.12 7.10
N THR A 192 9.53 -7.51 8.38
CA THR A 192 9.99 -6.65 9.48
C THR A 192 11.27 -7.10 10.17
N ASN A 193 12.14 -7.85 9.53
CA ASN A 193 13.42 -8.28 10.11
C ASN A 193 13.25 -8.85 11.54
N ASP A 194 12.52 -9.95 11.68
CA ASP A 194 12.36 -10.77 12.90
C ASP A 194 11.47 -10.19 14.03
N THR A 195 10.86 -9.01 13.83
CA THR A 195 9.94 -8.43 14.81
C THR A 195 8.49 -8.42 14.30
N GLY A 196 7.80 -9.54 14.38
CA GLY A 196 6.44 -9.65 13.85
C GLY A 196 5.74 -10.92 14.30
N VAL A 197 4.62 -11.20 13.65
CA VAL A 197 3.86 -12.43 13.84
C VAL A 197 4.16 -13.36 12.66
N LYS A 198 4.46 -14.62 12.96
CA LYS A 198 4.61 -15.69 11.97
C LYS A 198 3.25 -16.11 11.46
N ILE A 199 3.01 -15.94 10.17
CA ILE A 199 1.73 -16.21 9.50
C ILE A 199 2.00 -16.96 8.20
N ASN A 200 1.05 -17.76 7.75
CA ASN A 200 1.08 -18.36 6.43
C ASN A 200 0.49 -17.39 5.39
N LEU A 201 1.23 -17.18 4.31
CA LEU A 201 0.78 -16.48 3.11
C LEU A 201 1.01 -17.41 1.91
N PHE A 202 -0.03 -17.79 1.21
CA PHE A 202 0.01 -18.80 0.13
C PHE A 202 0.63 -20.14 0.58
N GLY A 203 0.39 -20.55 1.82
CA GLY A 203 0.93 -21.79 2.40
C GLY A 203 2.40 -21.72 2.83
N LYS A 204 3.05 -20.56 2.71
CA LYS A 204 4.45 -20.34 3.12
C LYS A 204 4.49 -19.46 4.38
N GLU A 205 5.35 -19.80 5.35
CA GLU A 205 5.56 -19.00 6.54
C GLU A 205 6.24 -17.67 6.19
N VAL A 206 5.68 -16.56 6.72
CA VAL A 206 6.22 -15.22 6.60
C VAL A 206 6.12 -14.49 7.93
N ILE A 207 7.08 -13.59 8.20
CA ILE A 207 6.99 -12.68 9.33
C ILE A 207 6.25 -11.42 8.88
N THR A 208 5.19 -11.05 9.62
CA THR A 208 4.31 -9.94 9.27
C THR A 208 4.27 -8.90 10.38
N PRO A 209 4.28 -7.58 10.07
CA PRO A 209 4.23 -6.53 11.08
C PRO A 209 3.04 -6.70 12.03
N SER A 210 3.29 -6.76 13.33
CA SER A 210 2.25 -6.84 14.35
C SER A 210 1.62 -5.48 14.70
N GLY A 211 2.12 -4.38 14.13
CA GLY A 211 1.69 -3.02 14.46
C GLY A 211 0.18 -2.82 14.46
N PRO A 212 -0.56 -3.17 13.39
CA PRO A 212 -2.01 -3.04 13.36
C PRO A 212 -2.70 -3.76 14.53
N ALA A 213 -2.32 -5.02 14.79
CA ALA A 213 -2.90 -5.82 15.87
C ALA A 213 -2.58 -5.22 17.26
N VAL A 214 -1.34 -4.74 17.46
CA VAL A 214 -0.91 -4.10 18.72
C VAL A 214 -1.70 -2.81 18.97
N PHE A 215 -1.85 -1.96 17.96
CA PHE A 215 -2.62 -0.71 18.10
C PHE A 215 -4.10 -1.00 18.37
N SER A 216 -4.74 -1.89 17.61
CA SER A 216 -6.13 -2.26 17.81
C SER A 216 -6.36 -2.82 19.22
N ARG A 217 -5.50 -3.75 19.66
CA ARG A 217 -5.57 -4.32 21.01
C ARG A 217 -5.37 -3.28 22.12
N THR A 218 -4.48 -2.31 21.90
CA THR A 218 -4.13 -1.30 22.92
C THR A 218 -5.18 -0.22 23.04
N PHE A 219 -5.68 0.28 21.92
CA PHE A 219 -6.59 1.43 21.87
C PHE A 219 -8.05 1.05 21.65
N GLY A 220 -8.34 -0.24 21.33
CA GLY A 220 -9.69 -0.72 21.00
C GLY A 220 -10.23 -0.08 19.71
N CYS A 221 -9.34 0.38 18.83
CA CYS A 221 -9.71 0.96 17.54
C CYS A 221 -9.91 -0.13 16.48
N PRO A 222 -10.84 0.07 15.53
CA PRO A 222 -11.05 -0.83 14.40
C PRO A 222 -9.86 -0.83 13.44
N ILE A 223 -9.65 -1.96 12.79
CA ILE A 223 -8.78 -2.12 11.62
C ILE A 223 -9.68 -2.30 10.41
N LEU A 224 -9.53 -1.44 9.42
CA LEU A 224 -10.23 -1.47 8.15
C LEU A 224 -9.24 -1.95 7.07
N PRO A 225 -9.35 -3.19 6.59
CA PRO A 225 -8.62 -3.60 5.39
C PRO A 225 -9.16 -2.83 4.19
N ILE A 226 -8.28 -2.26 3.37
CA ILE A 226 -8.66 -1.44 2.23
C ILE A 226 -7.66 -1.62 1.09
N PHE A 227 -8.17 -1.76 -0.16
CA PHE A 227 -7.32 -2.00 -1.32
C PHE A 227 -7.77 -1.18 -2.52
N MET A 228 -6.81 -0.72 -3.33
CA MET A 228 -7.06 0.01 -4.56
C MET A 228 -6.96 -0.91 -5.76
N HIS A 229 -8.02 -0.97 -6.54
CA HIS A 229 -8.09 -1.71 -7.80
C HIS A 229 -8.09 -0.77 -9.01
N TYR A 230 -7.66 -1.30 -10.15
CA TYR A 230 -7.95 -0.72 -11.45
C TYR A 230 -9.02 -1.56 -12.12
N ASP A 231 -10.16 -0.95 -12.43
CA ASP A 231 -11.23 -1.57 -13.20
C ASP A 231 -10.78 -1.80 -14.67
N PRO A 232 -11.45 -2.67 -15.44
CA PRO A 232 -11.10 -2.93 -16.84
C PRO A 232 -11.12 -1.68 -17.74
N ASP A 233 -11.95 -0.68 -17.41
CA ASP A 233 -12.02 0.62 -18.09
C ASP A 233 -10.87 1.56 -17.68
N GLY A 234 -10.00 1.11 -16.75
CA GLY A 234 -8.89 1.86 -16.22
C GLY A 234 -9.25 2.85 -15.12
N SER A 235 -10.50 2.93 -14.68
CA SER A 235 -10.89 3.69 -13.48
C SER A 235 -10.32 3.05 -12.22
N CYS A 236 -10.24 3.83 -11.13
CA CYS A 236 -9.78 3.35 -9.84
C CYS A 236 -10.97 3.03 -8.95
N ARG A 237 -10.84 1.96 -8.16
CA ARG A 237 -11.83 1.53 -7.18
C ARG A 237 -11.16 1.23 -5.86
N ALA A 238 -11.51 1.97 -4.82
CA ALA A 238 -11.16 1.65 -3.44
C ALA A 238 -12.19 0.69 -2.87
N LYS A 239 -11.75 -0.41 -2.30
CA LYS A 239 -12.61 -1.41 -1.64
C LYS A 239 -12.28 -1.48 -0.18
N ILE A 240 -13.22 -1.06 0.66
CA ILE A 240 -13.11 -1.08 2.12
C ILE A 240 -13.85 -2.30 2.64
N TYR A 241 -13.17 -3.08 3.48
CA TYR A 241 -13.73 -4.25 4.14
C TYR A 241 -14.35 -3.91 5.49
N PRO A 242 -15.26 -4.75 6.00
CA PRO A 242 -15.79 -4.62 7.36
C PRO A 242 -14.66 -4.54 8.39
N PRO A 243 -14.84 -3.80 9.48
CA PRO A 243 -13.82 -3.58 10.48
C PRO A 243 -13.48 -4.86 11.26
N ILE A 244 -12.20 -5.08 11.49
CA ILE A 244 -11.64 -6.12 12.35
C ILE A 244 -11.23 -5.49 13.67
N TYR A 245 -11.44 -6.20 14.78
CA TYR A 245 -11.02 -5.78 16.12
C TYR A 245 -10.10 -6.83 16.74
N ALA A 246 -9.03 -6.38 17.39
CA ALA A 246 -8.24 -7.26 18.23
C ALA A 246 -8.97 -7.53 19.54
N GLU A 247 -9.03 -8.79 19.93
CA GLU A 247 -9.43 -9.17 21.29
C GLU A 247 -8.36 -8.70 22.29
N LYS A 248 -8.76 -8.57 23.56
CA LYS A 248 -7.86 -8.24 24.66
C LYS A 248 -7.98 -9.27 25.76
N THR A 249 -7.50 -10.47 25.44
CA THR A 249 -7.47 -11.60 26.39
C THR A 249 -6.20 -11.57 27.25
N LYS A 250 -6.00 -12.60 28.08
CA LYS A 250 -4.74 -12.81 28.81
C LYS A 250 -3.61 -13.29 27.90
N ASP A 251 -3.95 -13.90 26.76
CA ASP A 251 -3.00 -14.41 25.76
C ASP A 251 -2.79 -13.35 24.65
N LYS A 252 -1.80 -12.50 24.88
CA LYS A 252 -1.46 -11.43 23.94
C LYS A 252 -1.02 -11.96 22.57
N ASP A 253 -0.24 -13.02 22.55
CA ASP A 253 0.34 -13.53 21.30
C ASP A 253 -0.74 -14.13 20.42
N ARG A 254 -1.69 -14.84 21.02
CA ARG A 254 -2.90 -15.32 20.33
C ARG A 254 -3.75 -14.17 19.78
N ASP A 255 -3.98 -13.12 20.57
CA ASP A 255 -4.75 -11.96 20.13
C ASP A 255 -4.12 -11.30 18.88
N LEU A 256 -2.78 -11.13 18.89
CA LEU A 256 -2.05 -10.55 17.76
C LEU A 256 -2.05 -11.48 16.55
N TYR A 257 -1.88 -12.78 16.76
CA TYR A 257 -1.91 -13.78 15.69
C TYR A 257 -3.24 -13.76 14.93
N GLN A 258 -4.36 -13.86 15.66
CA GLN A 258 -5.69 -13.95 15.05
C GLN A 258 -6.03 -12.74 14.17
N VAL A 259 -5.65 -11.53 14.59
CA VAL A 259 -5.87 -10.32 13.80
C VAL A 259 -4.98 -10.30 12.57
N THR A 260 -3.70 -10.62 12.75
CA THR A 260 -2.73 -10.61 11.64
C THR A 260 -3.09 -11.68 10.61
N GLU A 261 -3.54 -12.85 11.03
CA GLU A 261 -4.02 -13.92 10.16
C GLU A 261 -5.22 -13.48 9.31
N LYS A 262 -6.23 -12.84 9.93
CA LYS A 262 -7.39 -12.30 9.20
C LYS A 262 -6.98 -11.26 8.16
N LEU A 263 -6.07 -10.35 8.51
CA LEU A 263 -5.55 -9.34 7.58
C LEU A 263 -4.82 -9.97 6.40
N MET A 264 -3.98 -10.97 6.68
CA MET A 264 -3.22 -11.66 5.63
C MET A 264 -4.12 -12.53 4.74
N ALA A 265 -5.16 -13.13 5.29
CA ALA A 265 -6.15 -13.87 4.49
C ALA A 265 -6.91 -12.96 3.51
N ILE A 266 -7.29 -11.76 3.94
CA ILE A 266 -7.92 -10.77 3.05
C ILE A 266 -6.94 -10.30 1.98
N LEU A 267 -5.68 -10.02 2.34
CA LEU A 267 -4.65 -9.67 1.36
C LEU A 267 -4.44 -10.78 0.33
N GLU A 268 -4.35 -12.05 0.77
CA GLU A 268 -4.21 -13.19 -0.13
C GLU A 268 -5.40 -13.30 -1.09
N GLN A 269 -6.62 -13.11 -0.59
CA GLN A 269 -7.82 -13.08 -1.42
C GLN A 269 -7.77 -11.97 -2.48
N GLU A 270 -7.32 -10.77 -2.11
CA GLU A 270 -7.16 -9.64 -3.04
C GLU A 270 -6.10 -9.93 -4.10
N ILE A 271 -4.96 -10.50 -3.70
CA ILE A 271 -3.90 -10.89 -4.64
C ILE A 271 -4.40 -11.96 -5.61
N ARG A 272 -5.15 -12.96 -5.14
CA ARG A 272 -5.74 -14.01 -6.00
C ARG A 272 -6.77 -13.45 -6.99
N SER A 273 -7.56 -12.45 -6.57
CA SER A 273 -8.57 -11.84 -7.42
C SER A 273 -7.99 -10.96 -8.53
N ASN A 274 -6.86 -10.29 -8.27
CA ASN A 274 -6.17 -9.43 -9.25
C ASN A 274 -4.65 -9.45 -9.05
N PRO A 275 -3.99 -10.55 -9.46
CA PRO A 275 -2.57 -10.78 -9.16
C PRO A 275 -1.62 -9.67 -9.61
N PRO A 276 -1.80 -9.00 -10.78
CA PRO A 276 -0.90 -7.93 -11.20
C PRO A 276 -0.90 -6.68 -10.31
N MET A 277 -1.86 -6.57 -9.37
CA MET A 277 -1.97 -5.40 -8.51
C MET A 277 -0.99 -5.44 -7.34
N TRP A 278 -0.50 -6.60 -6.92
CA TRP A 278 0.48 -6.71 -5.85
C TRP A 278 1.91 -6.53 -6.35
N PHE A 279 2.79 -5.94 -5.50
CA PHE A 279 4.17 -5.61 -5.85
C PHE A 279 5.10 -6.82 -5.72
N TRP A 280 5.00 -7.79 -6.66
CA TRP A 280 5.71 -9.07 -6.66
C TRP A 280 7.24 -8.98 -6.68
N VAL A 281 7.82 -7.85 -7.09
CA VAL A 281 9.29 -7.67 -7.15
C VAL A 281 9.92 -7.41 -5.79
N HIS A 282 9.11 -7.26 -4.74
CA HIS A 282 9.59 -7.29 -3.36
C HIS A 282 9.83 -8.73 -2.90
N ASP A 283 11.00 -8.98 -2.31
CA ASP A 283 11.36 -10.32 -1.80
C ASP A 283 10.67 -10.60 -0.47
N ARG A 284 9.38 -10.97 -0.54
CA ARG A 284 8.51 -11.17 0.63
C ARG A 284 8.94 -12.34 1.49
N TRP A 285 9.53 -13.37 0.88
CA TRP A 285 9.95 -14.60 1.58
C TRP A 285 11.44 -14.64 1.91
N LYS A 286 12.22 -13.62 1.51
CA LYS A 286 13.65 -13.45 1.77
C LYS A 286 14.55 -14.56 1.24
N ASP A 287 14.11 -15.30 0.26
CA ASP A 287 14.88 -16.36 -0.37
C ASP A 287 15.29 -16.04 -1.82
N GLY A 288 14.78 -14.96 -2.38
CA GLY A 288 14.92 -14.64 -3.80
C GLY A 288 16.35 -14.35 -4.22
N GLU A 289 17.12 -13.60 -3.42
CA GLU A 289 18.52 -13.33 -3.74
C GLU A 289 19.36 -14.61 -3.72
N ALA A 290 19.16 -15.47 -2.73
CA ALA A 290 19.85 -16.75 -2.61
C ALA A 290 19.50 -17.72 -3.75
N ARG A 291 18.23 -17.71 -4.22
CA ARG A 291 17.73 -18.62 -5.26
C ARG A 291 18.06 -18.14 -6.68
N PHE A 292 18.01 -16.83 -6.94
CA PHE A 292 17.96 -16.27 -8.29
C PHE A 292 19.08 -15.27 -8.62
N ALA A 293 19.77 -14.68 -7.64
CA ALA A 293 20.95 -13.88 -7.95
C ALA A 293 22.05 -14.78 -8.48
N SER A 294 22.50 -14.54 -9.70
CA SER A 294 23.63 -15.28 -10.27
C SER A 294 24.82 -15.15 -9.33
N LYS A 295 25.36 -16.28 -8.87
CA LYS A 295 26.65 -16.32 -8.23
C LYS A 295 27.67 -15.82 -9.27
N LYS A 296 28.07 -14.56 -9.15
CA LYS A 296 29.17 -13.99 -9.93
C LYS A 296 30.47 -14.60 -9.50
#